data_351d71ca5671d99c2b226dc465706e9a
#
_entry.id   351d71ca5671d99c2b226dc465706e9a
#
_cell.length_a   1.000
_cell.length_b   1.000
_cell.length_c   1.000
_cell.angle_alpha   90.00
_cell.angle_beta   90.00
_cell.angle_gamma   90.00
#
_symmetry.space_group_name_H-M   'P 1'
#
loop_
_entity.id
_entity.type
_entity.pdbx_description
1 polymer ?
#
loop_
_entity_poly.entity_id
_entity_poly.type
_entity_poly.pdbx_seq_one_letter_code
_entity_poly.pdbx_strand_id
1 'polypeptide(L)'
;LIWQRFLATQMAPAIFDATAGEIKAGDKHVFKAHGLIKKFDGFTKVYSLKTEESILPELKVKEALDLLELNPLQHFTEPPARYSEATLVKALELHGIGRPSTYAPTLSTIQDRGYVEKDEQKKFKPTEMGVIVNDLLVENFPQIVDINFTAKMEASLDEIADGEVEWVPVIREFYVPFEKNLSEKMDELKKLDFNRDEPTDKICPECGKPIVIRLGRFGKFFACSGFPDCKHTEKIVEKIGMKCPECKEGDIIVKKARGRKTFYGCSQYPKCKYASWTDPRLPAKEPVPEKSTEENPAPNPESGSTKE
;
A
#
# COMPACT_ATOMS: atom_id res chain seq x y z
N LEU A 1 -8.82 1.56 21.65
CA LEU A 1 -8.85 0.42 20.75
C LEU A 1 -8.36 -0.87 21.43
N ILE A 2 -7.14 -0.91 22.00
CA ILE A 2 -6.58 -2.11 22.67
C ILE A 2 -7.47 -2.55 23.85
N TRP A 3 -7.87 -1.63 24.72
CA TRP A 3 -8.77 -1.89 25.84
C TRP A 3 -10.13 -2.46 25.40
N GLN A 4 -10.75 -1.85 24.42
CA GLN A 4 -12.03 -2.33 23.87
C GLN A 4 -11.89 -3.74 23.27
N ARG A 5 -10.79 -4.00 22.56
CA ARG A 5 -10.52 -5.33 22.01
C ARG A 5 -10.33 -6.36 23.11
N PHE A 6 -9.57 -6.03 24.15
CA PHE A 6 -9.35 -6.90 25.31
C PHE A 6 -10.67 -7.24 26.01
N LEU A 7 -11.49 -6.24 26.32
CA LEU A 7 -12.81 -6.46 26.91
C LEU A 7 -13.71 -7.33 26.02
N ALA A 8 -13.73 -7.05 24.72
CA ALA A 8 -14.51 -7.81 23.76
C ALA A 8 -14.17 -9.31 23.75
N THR A 9 -12.90 -9.68 23.97
CA THR A 9 -12.48 -11.09 24.03
C THR A 9 -13.00 -11.83 25.26
N GLN A 10 -13.42 -11.11 26.31
CA GLN A 10 -13.96 -11.66 27.56
C GLN A 10 -15.50 -11.64 27.59
N MET A 11 -16.15 -11.09 26.56
CA MET A 11 -17.60 -10.96 26.46
C MET A 11 -18.21 -12.13 25.70
N ALA A 12 -19.51 -12.34 25.93
CA ALA A 12 -20.29 -13.32 25.17
C ALA A 12 -20.32 -12.98 23.66
N PRO A 13 -20.39 -13.98 22.77
CA PRO A 13 -20.49 -13.74 21.33
C PRO A 13 -21.77 -13.01 20.98
N ALA A 14 -21.73 -12.20 19.92
CA ALA A 14 -22.92 -11.61 19.33
C ALA A 14 -23.72 -12.69 18.57
N ILE A 15 -25.04 -12.59 18.62
CA ILE A 15 -25.93 -13.54 17.95
C ILE A 15 -26.65 -12.80 16.83
N PHE A 16 -26.60 -13.38 15.64
CA PHE A 16 -27.27 -12.88 14.45
C PHE A 16 -28.22 -13.94 13.91
N ASP A 17 -29.43 -13.51 13.54
CA ASP A 17 -30.33 -14.31 12.74
C ASP A 17 -30.05 -14.02 11.26
N ALA A 18 -29.58 -15.02 10.54
CA ALA A 18 -29.30 -14.92 9.11
C ALA A 18 -30.41 -15.63 8.31
N THR A 19 -31.05 -14.89 7.44
CA THR A 19 -32.08 -15.41 6.54
C THR A 19 -31.54 -15.47 5.12
N ALA A 20 -31.62 -16.61 4.47
CA ALA A 20 -31.30 -16.80 3.06
C ALA A 20 -32.52 -17.28 2.30
N GLY A 21 -32.93 -16.53 1.28
CA GLY A 21 -34.04 -16.83 0.42
C GLY A 21 -33.61 -17.07 -1.02
N GLU A 22 -34.15 -18.10 -1.67
CA GLU A 22 -34.00 -18.30 -3.10
C GLU A 22 -35.35 -18.05 -3.79
N ILE A 23 -35.37 -17.10 -4.72
CA ILE A 23 -36.56 -16.68 -5.46
C ILE A 23 -36.41 -17.15 -6.90
N LYS A 24 -37.28 -18.11 -7.31
CA LYS A 24 -37.31 -18.61 -8.68
C LYS A 24 -38.10 -17.67 -9.59
N ALA A 25 -37.49 -17.22 -10.67
CA ALA A 25 -38.12 -16.42 -11.71
C ALA A 25 -38.16 -17.24 -13.02
N GLY A 26 -39.30 -17.89 -13.25
CA GLY A 26 -39.45 -18.90 -14.29
C GLY A 26 -38.58 -20.14 -14.03
N ASP A 27 -38.24 -20.86 -15.10
CA ASP A 27 -37.53 -22.15 -14.99
C ASP A 27 -35.99 -22.01 -14.96
N LYS A 28 -35.46 -20.86 -15.35
CA LYS A 28 -34.00 -20.69 -15.61
C LYS A 28 -33.30 -19.73 -14.67
N HIS A 29 -34.00 -18.85 -13.98
CA HIS A 29 -33.38 -17.79 -13.20
C HIS A 29 -33.69 -17.93 -11.71
N VAL A 30 -32.69 -17.73 -10.87
CA VAL A 30 -32.82 -17.75 -9.41
C VAL A 30 -32.18 -16.48 -8.85
N PHE A 31 -32.96 -15.70 -8.13
CA PHE A 31 -32.45 -14.58 -7.34
C PHE A 31 -32.17 -15.05 -5.91
N LYS A 32 -31.15 -14.49 -5.29
CA LYS A 32 -30.77 -14.77 -3.91
C LYS A 32 -30.93 -13.52 -3.07
N ALA A 33 -31.67 -13.64 -1.98
CA ALA A 33 -31.85 -12.61 -0.99
C ALA A 33 -31.18 -13.05 0.31
N HIS A 34 -30.42 -12.14 0.96
CA HIS A 34 -29.79 -12.39 2.23
C HIS A 34 -30.19 -11.30 3.22
N GLY A 35 -30.68 -11.71 4.37
CA GLY A 35 -30.98 -10.84 5.51
C GLY A 35 -30.10 -11.18 6.69
N LEU A 36 -29.75 -10.18 7.48
CA LEU A 36 -28.99 -10.34 8.71
C LEU A 36 -29.55 -9.37 9.76
N ILE A 37 -30.04 -9.92 10.85
CA ILE A 37 -30.58 -9.14 11.98
C ILE A 37 -29.80 -9.52 13.22
N LYS A 38 -29.32 -8.52 13.94
CA LYS A 38 -28.65 -8.74 15.21
C LYS A 38 -29.67 -8.97 16.33
N LYS A 39 -29.63 -10.16 16.91
CA LYS A 39 -30.53 -10.56 17.98
C LYS A 39 -29.98 -10.27 19.38
N PHE A 40 -28.65 -10.39 19.53
CA PHE A 40 -27.96 -10.10 20.77
C PHE A 40 -26.62 -9.45 20.49
N ASP A 41 -26.37 -8.32 21.13
CA ASP A 41 -25.17 -7.52 20.86
C ASP A 41 -23.86 -8.20 21.27
N GLY A 42 -23.84 -8.92 22.39
CA GLY A 42 -22.61 -9.54 22.89
C GLY A 42 -21.44 -8.56 22.93
N PHE A 43 -20.29 -8.98 22.45
CA PHE A 43 -19.08 -8.17 22.41
C PHE A 43 -19.18 -6.95 21.47
N THR A 44 -20.11 -6.91 20.52
CA THR A 44 -20.25 -5.78 19.60
C THR A 44 -20.73 -4.50 20.29
N LYS A 45 -21.23 -4.61 21.54
CA LYS A 45 -21.60 -3.45 22.37
C LYS A 45 -20.37 -2.59 22.74
N VAL A 46 -19.21 -3.21 22.91
CA VAL A 46 -17.96 -2.53 23.27
C VAL A 46 -17.05 -2.36 22.07
N TYR A 47 -17.03 -3.33 21.17
CA TYR A 47 -16.22 -3.34 19.97
C TYR A 47 -17.12 -3.43 18.73
N SER A 48 -17.50 -2.27 18.19
CA SER A 48 -18.40 -2.18 17.05
C SER A 48 -17.78 -2.80 15.79
N LEU A 49 -18.50 -3.75 15.21
CA LEU A 49 -18.24 -4.24 13.86
C LEU A 49 -19.07 -3.39 12.86
N LYS A 50 -18.47 -3.03 11.74
CA LYS A 50 -19.19 -2.42 10.62
C LYS A 50 -20.00 -3.49 9.87
N THR A 51 -21.01 -4.04 10.52
CA THR A 51 -21.92 -5.00 9.89
C THR A 51 -23.20 -4.24 9.60
N GLU A 52 -23.57 -4.12 8.34
CA GLU A 52 -24.85 -3.53 7.93
C GLU A 52 -25.96 -4.57 8.19
N GLU A 53 -26.96 -4.16 8.93
CA GLU A 53 -28.15 -4.97 9.14
C GLU A 53 -29.02 -4.88 7.89
N SER A 54 -29.38 -6.01 7.33
CA SER A 54 -30.31 -6.12 6.21
C SER A 54 -31.54 -6.88 6.66
N ILE A 55 -32.63 -6.15 6.83
CA ILE A 55 -33.89 -6.71 7.28
C ILE A 55 -34.68 -7.18 6.05
N LEU A 56 -34.92 -8.47 5.95
CA LEU A 56 -35.88 -9.02 4.99
C LEU A 56 -37.28 -9.10 5.63
N PRO A 57 -38.34 -8.91 4.84
CA PRO A 57 -39.69 -9.18 5.31
C PRO A 57 -39.85 -10.68 5.67
N GLU A 58 -40.88 -10.99 6.42
CA GLU A 58 -41.20 -12.37 6.76
C GLU A 58 -41.58 -13.15 5.47
N LEU A 59 -40.76 -14.12 5.10
CA LEU A 59 -40.91 -14.90 3.88
C LEU A 59 -41.43 -16.29 4.20
N LYS A 60 -42.42 -16.76 3.40
CA LYS A 60 -42.93 -18.12 3.48
C LYS A 60 -42.42 -18.96 2.32
N VAL A 61 -42.19 -20.24 2.60
CA VAL A 61 -41.74 -21.17 1.55
C VAL A 61 -42.83 -21.33 0.49
N LYS A 62 -42.46 -21.18 -0.78
CA LYS A 62 -43.36 -21.21 -1.95
C LYS A 62 -44.37 -20.06 -2.03
N GLU A 63 -44.10 -18.96 -1.36
CA GLU A 63 -44.85 -17.73 -1.51
C GLU A 63 -44.67 -17.15 -2.92
N ALA A 64 -45.74 -16.68 -3.53
CA ALA A 64 -45.67 -15.98 -4.81
C ALA A 64 -45.33 -14.51 -4.54
N LEU A 65 -44.30 -14.00 -5.22
CA LEU A 65 -43.84 -12.63 -5.11
C LEU A 65 -44.05 -11.89 -6.43
N ASP A 66 -44.53 -10.64 -6.34
CA ASP A 66 -44.70 -9.78 -7.50
C ASP A 66 -43.39 -9.03 -7.78
N LEU A 67 -42.97 -9.05 -9.03
CA LEU A 67 -41.80 -8.28 -9.48
C LEU A 67 -42.21 -6.81 -9.65
N LEU A 68 -41.71 -5.93 -8.78
CA LEU A 68 -41.95 -4.49 -8.86
C LEU A 68 -41.02 -3.78 -9.81
N GLU A 69 -39.74 -4.10 -9.73
CA GLU A 69 -38.70 -3.47 -10.53
C GLU A 69 -37.51 -4.40 -10.76
N LEU A 70 -36.93 -4.35 -11.95
CA LEU A 70 -35.70 -5.08 -12.29
C LEU A 70 -34.62 -4.09 -12.73
N ASN A 71 -33.57 -3.99 -11.92
CA ASN A 71 -32.43 -3.11 -12.18
C ASN A 71 -31.24 -3.91 -12.68
N PRO A 72 -31.03 -4.03 -14.01
CA PRO A 72 -29.88 -4.73 -14.57
C PRO A 72 -28.61 -3.88 -14.39
N LEU A 73 -27.67 -4.35 -13.58
CA LEU A 73 -26.38 -3.71 -13.37
C LEU A 73 -25.29 -4.58 -13.96
N GLN A 74 -24.41 -3.96 -14.75
CA GLN A 74 -23.24 -4.63 -15.28
C GLN A 74 -22.07 -4.45 -14.28
N HIS A 75 -21.48 -5.57 -13.87
CA HIS A 75 -20.29 -5.62 -13.03
C HIS A 75 -19.17 -6.35 -13.75
N PHE A 76 -17.95 -5.88 -13.56
CA PHE A 76 -16.75 -6.54 -14.07
C PHE A 76 -15.95 -7.09 -12.88
N THR A 77 -15.28 -8.21 -13.11
CA THR A 77 -14.34 -8.74 -12.12
C THR A 77 -13.14 -7.79 -12.00
N GLU A 78 -12.78 -7.47 -10.79
CA GLU A 78 -11.61 -6.66 -10.49
C GLU A 78 -10.38 -7.55 -10.20
N PRO A 79 -9.17 -7.10 -10.57
CA PRO A 79 -7.96 -7.81 -10.19
C PRO A 79 -7.78 -7.80 -8.66
N PRO A 80 -6.97 -8.74 -8.10
CA PRO A 80 -6.66 -8.73 -6.68
C PRO A 80 -6.11 -7.38 -6.23
N ALA A 81 -6.58 -6.91 -5.08
CA ALA A 81 -6.14 -5.63 -4.53
C ALA A 81 -4.64 -5.66 -4.20
N ARG A 82 -3.95 -4.53 -4.42
CA ARG A 82 -2.55 -4.37 -4.00
C ARG A 82 -2.40 -4.55 -2.49
N TYR A 83 -1.24 -5.00 -2.04
CA TYR A 83 -0.96 -5.19 -0.63
C TYR A 83 -0.91 -3.86 0.14
N SER A 84 -1.55 -3.83 1.29
CA SER A 84 -1.26 -2.88 2.36
C SER A 84 -0.12 -3.44 3.25
N GLU A 85 0.40 -2.66 4.20
CA GLU A 85 1.39 -3.17 5.17
C GLU A 85 0.88 -4.42 5.89
N ALA A 86 -0.36 -4.37 6.39
CA ALA A 86 -0.96 -5.48 7.13
C ALA A 86 -1.17 -6.74 6.27
N THR A 87 -1.67 -6.56 5.02
CA THR A 87 -1.90 -7.71 4.14
C THR A 87 -0.60 -8.28 3.59
N LEU A 88 0.46 -7.47 3.44
CA LEU A 88 1.78 -7.96 3.05
C LEU A 88 2.42 -8.78 4.19
N VAL A 89 2.35 -8.29 5.44
CA VAL A 89 2.82 -9.07 6.60
C VAL A 89 2.07 -10.39 6.71
N LYS A 90 0.74 -10.38 6.55
CA LYS A 90 -0.05 -11.62 6.55
C LYS A 90 0.36 -12.58 5.43
N ALA A 91 0.69 -12.07 4.25
CA ALA A 91 1.17 -12.89 3.14
C ALA A 91 2.56 -13.50 3.45
N LEU A 92 3.48 -12.72 4.01
CA LEU A 92 4.79 -13.19 4.44
C LEU A 92 4.65 -14.30 5.50
N GLU A 93 3.82 -14.09 6.50
CA GLU A 93 3.51 -15.08 7.55
C GLU A 93 2.92 -16.37 6.97
N LEU A 94 1.94 -16.25 6.05
CA LEU A 94 1.30 -17.39 5.39
C LEU A 94 2.31 -18.26 4.62
N HIS A 95 3.32 -17.62 4.01
CA HIS A 95 4.37 -18.31 3.26
C HIS A 95 5.60 -18.67 4.11
N GLY A 96 5.59 -18.45 5.42
CA GLY A 96 6.70 -18.75 6.32
C GLY A 96 7.95 -17.88 6.11
N ILE A 97 7.79 -16.70 5.50
CA ILE A 97 8.88 -15.77 5.20
C ILE A 97 8.99 -14.71 6.29
N GLY A 98 10.16 -14.61 6.90
CA GLY A 98 10.43 -13.67 7.99
C GLY A 98 9.86 -14.12 9.33
N ARG A 99 10.12 -13.32 10.35
CA ARG A 99 9.67 -13.52 11.72
C ARG A 99 9.14 -12.19 12.26
N PRO A 100 8.43 -12.15 13.38
CA PRO A 100 7.88 -10.90 13.93
C PRO A 100 8.88 -9.76 14.05
N SER A 101 10.14 -10.06 14.35
CA SER A 101 11.22 -9.08 14.45
C SER A 101 11.68 -8.51 13.10
N THR A 102 11.45 -9.22 11.98
CA THR A 102 11.95 -8.82 10.65
C THR A 102 10.89 -8.19 9.75
N TYR A 103 9.59 -8.35 10.03
CA TYR A 103 8.54 -7.81 9.17
C TYR A 103 8.63 -6.28 9.04
N ALA A 104 8.71 -5.55 10.14
CA ALA A 104 8.76 -4.10 10.10
C ALA A 104 10.04 -3.56 9.42
N PRO A 105 11.25 -4.05 9.72
CA PRO A 105 12.48 -3.70 8.99
C PRO A 105 12.39 -3.97 7.49
N THR A 106 11.82 -5.10 7.06
CA THR A 106 11.66 -5.44 5.65
C THR A 106 10.77 -4.42 4.93
N LEU A 107 9.60 -4.10 5.52
CA LEU A 107 8.69 -3.10 4.97
C LEU A 107 9.32 -1.71 4.89
N SER A 108 10.11 -1.31 5.89
CA SER A 108 10.85 -0.05 5.85
C SER A 108 11.92 -0.05 4.75
N THR A 109 12.68 -1.15 4.64
CA THR A 109 13.77 -1.26 3.66
C THR A 109 13.30 -1.12 2.22
N ILE A 110 12.21 -1.78 1.82
CA ILE A 110 11.68 -1.69 0.45
C ILE A 110 11.16 -0.28 0.12
N GLN A 111 10.65 0.44 1.13
CA GLN A 111 10.22 1.83 0.99
C GLN A 111 11.42 2.80 0.96
N ASP A 112 12.39 2.63 1.85
CA ASP A 112 13.57 3.52 1.98
C ASP A 112 14.50 3.41 0.77
N ARG A 113 14.59 2.22 0.18
CA ARG A 113 15.31 2.00 -1.07
C ARG A 113 14.53 2.48 -2.30
N GLY A 114 13.24 2.81 -2.15
CA GLY A 114 12.39 3.30 -3.22
C GLY A 114 11.94 2.24 -4.19
N TYR A 115 11.93 0.98 -3.79
CA TYR A 115 11.41 -0.11 -4.64
C TYR A 115 9.90 -0.10 -4.72
N VAL A 116 9.25 0.39 -3.66
CA VAL A 116 7.80 0.57 -3.61
C VAL A 116 7.44 1.96 -3.08
N GLU A 117 6.29 2.46 -3.49
CA GLU A 117 5.65 3.65 -2.93
C GLU A 117 4.23 3.32 -2.48
N LYS A 118 3.66 4.14 -1.60
CA LYS A 118 2.26 3.99 -1.17
C LYS A 118 1.36 4.87 -2.03
N ASP A 119 0.29 4.29 -2.53
CA ASP A 119 -0.78 5.02 -3.19
C ASP A 119 -1.66 5.81 -2.18
N GLU A 120 -2.67 6.51 -2.68
CA GLU A 120 -3.61 7.29 -1.87
C GLU A 120 -4.38 6.42 -0.87
N GLN A 121 -4.59 5.14 -1.18
CA GLN A 121 -5.24 4.15 -0.32
C GLN A 121 -4.27 3.47 0.65
N LYS A 122 -3.01 3.95 0.74
CA LYS A 122 -1.94 3.37 1.56
C LYS A 122 -1.55 1.94 1.16
N LYS A 123 -1.78 1.55 -0.09
CA LYS A 123 -1.35 0.27 -0.65
C LYS A 123 -0.01 0.41 -1.36
N PHE A 124 0.79 -0.64 -1.36
CA PHE A 124 2.08 -0.66 -2.03
C PHE A 124 1.93 -0.76 -3.54
N LYS A 125 2.63 0.12 -4.23
CA LYS A 125 2.79 0.12 -5.68
C LYS A 125 4.28 0.01 -5.99
N PRO A 126 4.72 -0.93 -6.83
CA PRO A 126 6.11 -0.99 -7.27
C PRO A 126 6.48 0.26 -8.05
N THR A 127 7.68 0.75 -7.83
CA THR A 127 8.26 1.82 -8.64
C THR A 127 8.97 1.22 -9.85
N GLU A 128 9.31 2.04 -10.83
CA GLU A 128 10.10 1.61 -11.99
C GLU A 128 11.45 1.00 -11.56
N MET A 129 12.11 1.62 -10.58
CA MET A 129 13.34 1.07 -9.97
C MET A 129 13.09 -0.29 -9.31
N GLY A 130 11.97 -0.44 -8.60
CA GLY A 130 11.60 -1.71 -7.98
C GLY A 130 11.39 -2.83 -8.99
N VAL A 131 10.75 -2.53 -10.12
CA VAL A 131 10.56 -3.50 -11.21
C VAL A 131 11.90 -3.90 -11.82
N ILE A 132 12.77 -2.93 -12.17
CA ILE A 132 14.09 -3.22 -12.75
C ILE A 132 14.94 -4.08 -11.82
N VAL A 133 14.99 -3.75 -10.52
CA VAL A 133 15.75 -4.55 -9.53
C VAL A 133 15.16 -5.94 -9.38
N ASN A 134 13.83 -6.06 -9.35
CA ASN A 134 13.16 -7.35 -9.29
C ASN A 134 13.51 -8.22 -10.50
N ASP A 135 13.38 -7.67 -11.71
CA ASP A 135 13.64 -8.40 -12.95
C ASP A 135 15.09 -8.86 -13.02
N LEU A 136 16.04 -7.99 -12.65
CA LEU A 136 17.46 -8.32 -12.53
C LEU A 136 17.70 -9.50 -11.58
N LEU A 137 17.07 -9.47 -10.40
CA LEU A 137 17.23 -10.52 -9.40
C LEU A 137 16.59 -11.83 -9.85
N VAL A 138 15.40 -11.78 -10.43
CA VAL A 138 14.68 -12.97 -10.94
C VAL A 138 15.47 -13.63 -12.07
N GLU A 139 16.06 -12.85 -12.97
CA GLU A 139 16.84 -13.36 -14.10
C GLU A 139 18.18 -13.98 -13.67
N ASN A 140 18.88 -13.34 -12.72
CA ASN A 140 20.24 -13.75 -12.36
C ASN A 140 20.33 -14.60 -11.09
N PHE A 141 19.36 -14.52 -10.20
CA PHE A 141 19.33 -15.20 -8.90
C PHE A 141 17.96 -15.85 -8.61
N PRO A 142 17.38 -16.65 -9.55
CA PRO A 142 16.03 -17.17 -9.41
C PRO A 142 15.84 -18.01 -8.15
N GLN A 143 16.85 -18.76 -7.71
CA GLN A 143 16.77 -19.59 -6.50
C GLN A 143 16.60 -18.76 -5.23
N ILE A 144 17.27 -17.61 -5.13
CA ILE A 144 17.24 -16.76 -3.92
C ILE A 144 15.92 -15.97 -3.84
N VAL A 145 15.35 -15.62 -4.99
CA VAL A 145 14.07 -14.87 -5.07
C VAL A 145 12.85 -15.78 -4.90
N ASP A 146 13.07 -17.12 -4.91
CA ASP A 146 11.99 -18.08 -4.72
C ASP A 146 11.44 -18.02 -3.29
N ILE A 147 10.11 -17.95 -3.20
CA ILE A 147 9.37 -17.88 -1.92
C ILE A 147 9.67 -19.12 -1.07
N ASN A 148 9.70 -20.30 -1.67
CA ASN A 148 9.96 -21.55 -0.95
C ASN A 148 11.38 -21.64 -0.44
N PHE A 149 12.35 -21.09 -1.17
CA PHE A 149 13.73 -21.01 -0.71
C PHE A 149 13.85 -20.21 0.58
N THR A 150 13.26 -19.01 0.63
CA THR A 150 13.30 -18.17 1.82
C THR A 150 12.59 -18.84 3.00
N ALA A 151 11.42 -19.44 2.78
CA ALA A 151 10.69 -20.18 3.81
C ALA A 151 11.50 -21.37 4.35
N LYS A 152 12.17 -22.14 3.47
CA LYS A 152 13.04 -23.25 3.87
C LYS A 152 14.24 -22.77 4.69
N MET A 153 14.87 -21.65 4.28
CA MET A 153 15.99 -21.07 5.01
C MET A 153 15.57 -20.64 6.42
N GLU A 154 14.41 -20.00 6.56
CA GLU A 154 13.86 -19.61 7.87
C GLU A 154 13.59 -20.83 8.76
N ALA A 155 13.06 -21.93 8.19
CA ALA A 155 12.85 -23.18 8.94
C ALA A 155 14.19 -23.80 9.39
N SER A 156 15.20 -23.83 8.51
CA SER A 156 16.53 -24.34 8.87
C SER A 156 17.22 -23.50 9.95
N LEU A 157 16.96 -22.18 9.99
CA LEU A 157 17.46 -21.32 11.05
C LEU A 157 16.74 -21.59 12.41
N ASP A 158 15.46 -21.94 12.38
CA ASP A 158 14.74 -22.39 13.58
C ASP A 158 15.31 -23.72 14.11
N GLU A 159 15.56 -24.71 13.23
CA GLU A 159 16.19 -25.99 13.60
C GLU A 159 17.58 -25.78 14.24
N ILE A 160 18.35 -24.80 13.73
CA ILE A 160 19.63 -24.41 14.35
C ILE A 160 19.41 -23.82 15.73
N ALA A 161 18.40 -22.95 15.89
CA ALA A 161 18.09 -22.32 17.17
C ALA A 161 17.62 -23.33 18.24
N ASP A 162 16.91 -24.37 17.80
CA ASP A 162 16.48 -25.49 18.66
C ASP A 162 17.61 -26.50 18.96
N GLY A 163 18.77 -26.35 18.29
CA GLY A 163 19.93 -27.21 18.49
C GLY A 163 19.86 -28.56 17.76
N GLU A 164 18.93 -28.72 16.83
CA GLU A 164 18.73 -29.94 16.08
C GLU A 164 19.77 -30.11 14.93
N VAL A 165 20.23 -28.98 14.39
CA VAL A 165 21.15 -28.95 13.23
C VAL A 165 22.32 -28.00 13.51
N GLU A 166 23.52 -28.39 13.07
CA GLU A 166 24.70 -27.53 13.11
C GLU A 166 24.62 -26.42 12.05
N TRP A 167 24.94 -25.19 12.43
CA TRP A 167 24.81 -24.02 11.56
C TRP A 167 25.81 -23.98 10.38
N VAL A 168 27.03 -24.53 10.58
CA VAL A 168 28.10 -24.44 9.57
C VAL A 168 27.77 -25.18 8.26
N PRO A 169 27.24 -26.43 8.28
CA PRO A 169 26.80 -27.10 7.07
C PRO A 169 25.69 -26.34 6.33
N VAL A 170 24.70 -25.83 7.02
CA VAL A 170 23.55 -25.09 6.45
C VAL A 170 24.04 -23.84 5.71
N ILE A 171 24.88 -23.05 6.35
CA ILE A 171 25.43 -21.84 5.74
C ILE A 171 26.35 -22.19 4.55
N ARG A 172 27.13 -23.24 4.64
CA ARG A 172 28.02 -23.67 3.55
C ARG A 172 27.25 -24.15 2.33
N GLU A 173 26.19 -24.92 2.52
CA GLU A 173 25.30 -25.39 1.44
C GLU A 173 24.70 -24.20 0.67
N PHE A 174 24.33 -23.13 1.35
CA PHE A 174 23.85 -21.92 0.72
C PHE A 174 24.98 -21.11 0.07
N TYR A 175 26.07 -20.85 0.81
CA TYR A 175 27.07 -19.85 0.43
C TYR A 175 27.90 -20.27 -0.78
N VAL A 176 28.32 -21.54 -0.87
CA VAL A 176 29.19 -22.00 -1.95
C VAL A 176 28.56 -21.84 -3.34
N PRO A 177 27.35 -22.31 -3.62
CA PRO A 177 26.72 -22.07 -4.92
C PRO A 177 26.37 -20.60 -5.15
N PHE A 178 26.03 -19.85 -4.08
CA PHE A 178 25.76 -18.42 -4.18
C PHE A 178 26.99 -17.62 -4.58
N GLU A 179 28.15 -17.83 -3.92
CA GLU A 179 29.41 -17.15 -4.23
C GLU A 179 29.85 -17.39 -5.66
N LYS A 180 29.74 -18.65 -6.13
CA LYS A 180 30.05 -19.00 -7.50
C LYS A 180 29.18 -18.24 -8.50
N ASN A 181 27.85 -18.30 -8.33
CA ASN A 181 26.90 -17.59 -9.19
C ASN A 181 27.12 -16.09 -9.14
N LEU A 182 27.37 -15.52 -7.94
CA LEU A 182 27.62 -14.09 -7.77
C LEU A 182 28.86 -13.66 -8.55
N SER A 183 29.95 -14.43 -8.47
CA SER A 183 31.19 -14.12 -9.16
C SER A 183 31.03 -14.13 -10.69
N GLU A 184 30.33 -15.15 -11.22
CA GLU A 184 30.04 -15.27 -12.65
C GLU A 184 29.14 -14.09 -13.12
N LYS A 185 28.08 -13.80 -12.38
CA LYS A 185 27.14 -12.74 -12.73
C LYS A 185 27.72 -11.33 -12.57
N MET A 186 28.59 -11.10 -11.58
CA MET A 186 29.26 -9.80 -11.42
C MET A 186 30.09 -9.42 -12.64
N ASP A 187 30.73 -10.37 -13.28
CA ASP A 187 31.53 -10.12 -14.48
C ASP A 187 30.66 -9.93 -15.74
N GLU A 188 29.54 -10.65 -15.84
CA GLU A 188 28.55 -10.44 -16.89
C GLU A 188 27.87 -9.08 -16.75
N LEU A 189 27.42 -8.73 -15.54
CA LEU A 189 26.67 -7.49 -15.26
C LEU A 189 27.53 -6.22 -15.40
N LYS A 190 28.84 -6.28 -15.14
CA LYS A 190 29.76 -5.17 -15.44
C LYS A 190 29.79 -4.80 -16.92
N LYS A 191 29.42 -5.72 -17.80
CA LYS A 191 29.37 -5.52 -19.26
C LYS A 191 28.02 -5.01 -19.73
N LEU A 192 26.97 -5.14 -18.90
CA LEU A 192 25.65 -4.63 -19.22
C LEU A 192 25.56 -3.17 -18.82
N ASP A 193 25.39 -2.30 -19.81
CA ASP A 193 25.15 -0.88 -19.56
C ASP A 193 23.70 -0.74 -19.06
N PHE A 194 23.52 -0.68 -17.73
CA PHE A 194 22.20 -0.47 -17.09
C PHE A 194 21.59 0.90 -17.38
N ASN A 195 22.39 1.79 -17.96
CA ASN A 195 21.94 3.07 -18.44
C ASN A 195 21.25 2.90 -19.79
N ARG A 196 19.98 2.47 -19.78
CA ARG A 196 19.12 2.68 -20.94
C ARG A 196 18.86 4.19 -21.03
N ASP A 197 19.82 4.89 -21.67
CA ASP A 197 19.71 6.29 -21.94
C ASP A 197 18.52 6.49 -22.92
N GLU A 198 17.42 7.02 -22.42
CA GLU A 198 16.30 7.42 -23.29
C GLU A 198 16.70 8.77 -23.94
N PRO A 199 16.87 8.82 -25.27
CA PRO A 199 17.26 10.07 -25.93
C PRO A 199 16.17 11.14 -25.77
N THR A 200 16.60 12.38 -25.62
CA THR A 200 15.70 13.54 -25.58
C THR A 200 16.12 14.58 -26.63
N ASP A 201 15.18 15.46 -27.02
CA ASP A 201 15.47 16.56 -27.94
C ASP A 201 16.23 17.72 -27.29
N LYS A 202 16.60 17.60 -26.00
CA LYS A 202 17.31 18.64 -25.26
C LYS A 202 18.80 18.57 -25.50
N ILE A 203 19.42 19.73 -25.58
CA ILE A 203 20.87 19.90 -25.71
C ILE A 203 21.43 20.42 -24.38
N CYS A 204 22.56 19.87 -23.97
CA CYS A 204 23.25 20.28 -22.74
C CYS A 204 23.78 21.71 -22.87
N PRO A 205 23.42 22.62 -21.95
CA PRO A 205 23.88 24.02 -21.99
C PRO A 205 25.39 24.19 -21.71
N GLU A 206 26.03 23.19 -21.11
CA GLU A 206 27.46 23.28 -20.76
C GLU A 206 28.38 22.74 -21.87
N CYS A 207 28.01 21.68 -22.56
CA CYS A 207 28.88 21.02 -23.53
C CYS A 207 28.29 20.80 -24.93
N GLY A 208 27.03 21.16 -25.16
CA GLY A 208 26.34 21.00 -26.44
C GLY A 208 25.99 19.57 -26.85
N LYS A 209 26.29 18.56 -26.01
CA LYS A 209 25.90 17.16 -26.27
C LYS A 209 24.42 16.91 -25.93
N PRO A 210 23.76 15.89 -26.52
CA PRO A 210 22.39 15.59 -26.17
C PRO A 210 22.19 15.28 -24.71
N ILE A 211 21.04 15.65 -24.16
CA ILE A 211 20.58 15.24 -22.84
C ILE A 211 19.80 13.95 -22.97
N VAL A 212 20.04 13.01 -22.09
CA VAL A 212 19.36 11.71 -22.00
C VAL A 212 18.65 11.59 -20.66
N ILE A 213 17.59 10.81 -20.61
CA ILE A 213 16.94 10.45 -19.34
C ILE A 213 17.65 9.22 -18.79
N ARG A 214 18.14 9.36 -17.57
CA ARG A 214 18.75 8.28 -16.78
C ARG A 214 17.93 7.98 -15.55
N LEU A 215 17.95 6.72 -15.15
CA LEU A 215 17.33 6.29 -13.91
C LEU A 215 18.35 6.34 -12.77
N GLY A 216 18.05 7.12 -11.73
CA GLY A 216 18.84 7.21 -10.52
C GLY A 216 18.10 6.71 -9.29
N ARG A 217 18.79 6.70 -8.14
CA ARG A 217 18.23 6.26 -6.86
C ARG A 217 16.88 6.93 -6.49
N PHE A 218 16.66 8.14 -6.98
CA PHE A 218 15.46 8.94 -6.66
C PHE A 218 14.47 9.04 -7.82
N GLY A 219 14.63 8.22 -8.85
CA GLY A 219 13.81 8.19 -10.06
C GLY A 219 14.56 8.74 -11.29
N LYS A 220 13.81 8.94 -12.38
CA LYS A 220 14.34 9.46 -13.64
C LYS A 220 14.85 10.91 -13.49
N PHE A 221 15.96 11.22 -14.13
CA PHE A 221 16.51 12.57 -14.23
C PHE A 221 17.15 12.79 -15.60
N PHE A 222 17.27 14.03 -15.99
CA PHE A 222 18.00 14.41 -17.19
C PHE A 222 19.48 14.44 -16.91
N ALA A 223 20.28 13.78 -17.72
CA ALA A 223 21.74 13.76 -17.63
C ALA A 223 22.38 14.06 -18.99
N CYS A 224 23.54 14.66 -18.99
CA CYS A 224 24.29 14.84 -20.22
C CYS A 224 24.86 13.49 -20.70
N SER A 225 24.75 13.19 -21.99
CA SER A 225 25.36 12.00 -22.60
C SER A 225 26.90 12.03 -22.57
N GLY A 226 27.50 13.20 -22.31
CA GLY A 226 28.94 13.38 -22.16
C GLY A 226 29.52 13.01 -20.81
N PHE A 227 28.75 12.35 -19.92
CA PHE A 227 29.30 11.82 -18.68
C PHE A 227 30.35 10.74 -18.97
N PRO A 228 31.53 10.71 -18.27
CA PRO A 228 31.88 11.47 -17.04
C PRO A 228 32.48 12.87 -17.24
N ASP A 229 32.76 13.28 -18.49
CA ASP A 229 33.42 14.58 -18.77
C ASP A 229 32.52 15.76 -18.42
N CYS A 230 31.23 15.65 -18.77
CA CYS A 230 30.20 16.62 -18.41
C CYS A 230 29.25 16.02 -17.36
N LYS A 231 29.17 16.69 -16.20
CA LYS A 231 28.34 16.23 -15.06
C LYS A 231 26.99 16.96 -14.96
N HIS A 232 26.58 17.62 -16.02
CA HIS A 232 25.30 18.34 -16.03
C HIS A 232 24.12 17.42 -15.82
N THR A 233 23.26 17.74 -14.84
CA THR A 233 22.04 16.98 -14.53
C THR A 233 20.89 17.92 -14.19
N GLU A 234 19.70 17.61 -14.67
CA GLU A 234 18.48 18.34 -14.36
C GLU A 234 17.41 17.38 -13.81
N LYS A 235 16.62 17.86 -12.87
CA LYS A 235 15.46 17.08 -12.38
C LYS A 235 14.35 17.10 -13.42
N ILE A 236 13.72 15.95 -13.64
CA ILE A 236 12.49 15.91 -14.38
C ILE A 236 11.40 16.54 -13.52
N VAL A 237 10.84 17.63 -13.99
CA VAL A 237 9.79 18.38 -13.31
C VAL A 237 8.47 18.10 -14.02
N GLU A 238 7.58 17.40 -13.35
CA GLU A 238 6.25 17.13 -13.87
C GLU A 238 5.36 18.37 -13.68
N LYS A 239 4.97 18.98 -14.82
CA LYS A 239 4.06 20.12 -14.85
C LYS A 239 2.63 19.61 -14.98
N ILE A 240 1.72 20.12 -14.13
CA ILE A 240 0.30 19.72 -14.20
C ILE A 240 -0.51 20.50 -15.25
N GLY A 241 0.15 21.37 -16.04
CA GLY A 241 -0.49 22.16 -17.11
C GLY A 241 -1.30 23.35 -16.61
N MET A 242 -1.15 23.74 -15.35
CA MET A 242 -1.87 24.86 -14.74
C MET A 242 -0.90 25.98 -14.34
N LYS A 243 -1.29 27.25 -14.58
CA LYS A 243 -0.56 28.41 -14.08
C LYS A 243 -0.77 28.59 -12.59
N CYS A 244 0.24 29.14 -11.93
CA CYS A 244 0.16 29.43 -10.50
C CYS A 244 -0.96 30.43 -10.19
N PRO A 245 -1.87 30.13 -9.25
CA PRO A 245 -2.98 31.03 -8.91
C PRO A 245 -2.51 32.33 -8.23
N GLU A 246 -1.34 32.32 -7.57
CA GLU A 246 -0.80 33.51 -6.91
C GLU A 246 -0.03 34.42 -7.85
N CYS A 247 1.01 33.92 -8.55
CA CYS A 247 1.87 34.76 -9.39
C CYS A 247 1.43 34.82 -10.87
N LYS A 248 0.55 33.92 -11.32
CA LYS A 248 0.02 33.80 -12.69
C LYS A 248 1.09 33.57 -13.79
N GLU A 249 2.38 33.70 -13.48
CA GLU A 249 3.50 33.54 -14.39
C GLU A 249 4.07 32.12 -14.37
N GLY A 250 4.27 31.55 -13.16
CA GLY A 250 4.86 30.22 -12.96
C GLY A 250 3.88 29.10 -13.29
N ASP A 251 4.42 27.93 -13.62
CA ASP A 251 3.64 26.70 -13.75
C ASP A 251 3.57 25.99 -12.41
N ILE A 252 2.49 25.28 -12.15
CA ILE A 252 2.39 24.39 -11.01
C ILE A 252 3.08 23.07 -11.33
N ILE A 253 3.99 22.69 -10.44
CA ILE A 253 4.82 21.50 -10.58
C ILE A 253 4.63 20.55 -9.40
N VAL A 254 4.72 19.27 -9.69
CA VAL A 254 4.67 18.21 -8.68
C VAL A 254 6.02 18.11 -7.98
N LYS A 255 6.03 18.22 -6.66
CA LYS A 255 7.23 18.09 -5.81
C LYS A 255 7.02 17.02 -4.75
N LYS A 256 8.10 16.33 -4.38
CA LYS A 256 8.09 15.37 -3.25
C LYS A 256 8.72 16.03 -2.01
N ALA A 257 8.00 16.06 -0.91
CA ALA A 257 8.47 16.57 0.38
C ALA A 257 9.33 15.51 1.11
N ARG A 258 9.97 15.93 2.21
CA ARG A 258 10.65 15.00 3.14
C ARG A 258 9.62 14.00 3.67
N GLY A 259 9.83 12.69 3.48
CA GLY A 259 8.84 11.65 3.79
C GLY A 259 7.97 11.23 2.59
N ARG A 260 8.38 11.62 1.37
CA ARG A 260 7.79 11.20 0.07
C ARG A 260 6.35 11.61 -0.18
N LYS A 261 5.76 12.47 0.65
CA LYS A 261 4.45 13.06 0.34
C LYS A 261 4.55 14.00 -0.84
N THR A 262 3.67 13.82 -1.81
CA THR A 262 3.56 14.69 -2.97
C THR A 262 2.88 16.00 -2.58
N PHE A 263 3.39 17.12 -3.08
CA PHE A 263 2.75 18.42 -2.99
C PHE A 263 2.92 19.19 -4.30
N TYR A 264 2.07 20.15 -4.51
CA TYR A 264 2.03 20.98 -5.69
C TYR A 264 2.61 22.35 -5.35
N GLY A 265 3.60 22.80 -6.10
CA GLY A 265 4.24 24.08 -5.82
C GLY A 265 4.52 24.89 -7.09
N CYS A 266 4.72 26.18 -6.93
CA CYS A 266 5.08 27.04 -8.05
C CYS A 266 6.50 26.78 -8.54
N SER A 267 6.70 26.81 -9.88
CA SER A 267 8.01 26.70 -10.52
C SER A 267 8.93 27.90 -10.23
N GLN A 268 8.36 29.06 -9.91
CA GLN A 268 9.07 30.31 -9.60
C GLN A 268 9.58 30.39 -8.14
N TYR A 269 9.52 29.29 -7.39
CA TYR A 269 10.12 29.29 -6.05
C TYR A 269 11.62 29.60 -6.12
N PRO A 270 12.20 30.48 -5.28
CA PRO A 270 11.63 31.08 -4.05
C PRO A 270 10.85 32.39 -4.25
N LYS A 271 10.74 32.94 -5.47
CA LYS A 271 10.03 34.20 -5.73
C LYS A 271 8.53 34.09 -5.41
N CYS A 272 7.91 32.99 -5.76
CA CYS A 272 6.55 32.63 -5.40
C CYS A 272 6.54 31.43 -4.48
N LYS A 273 5.87 31.52 -3.32
CA LYS A 273 5.86 30.49 -2.28
C LYS A 273 4.59 29.63 -2.31
N TYR A 274 3.79 29.72 -3.37
CA TYR A 274 2.59 28.90 -3.49
C TYR A 274 2.89 27.42 -3.33
N ALA A 275 2.15 26.74 -2.43
CA ALA A 275 2.22 25.31 -2.23
C ALA A 275 0.85 24.77 -1.79
N SER A 276 0.43 23.64 -2.35
CA SER A 276 -0.79 22.92 -2.01
C SER A 276 -0.51 21.45 -1.80
N TRP A 277 -1.16 20.84 -0.82
CA TRP A 277 -1.11 19.40 -0.56
C TRP A 277 -2.17 18.61 -1.35
N THR A 278 -3.16 19.31 -1.89
CA THR A 278 -4.21 18.74 -2.74
C THR A 278 -3.98 19.19 -4.19
N ASP A 279 -4.39 18.36 -5.15
CA ASP A 279 -4.31 18.72 -6.56
C ASP A 279 -5.21 19.96 -6.81
N PRO A 280 -4.63 21.09 -7.22
CA PRO A 280 -5.40 22.34 -7.40
C PRO A 280 -6.40 22.28 -8.58
N ARG A 281 -6.42 21.19 -9.36
CA ARG A 281 -7.43 20.94 -10.40
C ARG A 281 -8.71 20.33 -9.84
N LEU A 282 -8.62 19.71 -8.64
CA LEU A 282 -9.79 19.15 -7.98
C LEU A 282 -10.58 20.26 -7.28
N PRO A 283 -11.92 20.24 -7.34
CA PRO A 283 -12.72 21.19 -6.57
C PRO A 283 -12.37 21.06 -5.09
N ALA A 284 -12.23 22.20 -4.40
CA ALA A 284 -11.98 22.22 -2.98
C ALA A 284 -13.05 21.37 -2.28
N LYS A 285 -12.65 20.36 -1.52
CA LYS A 285 -13.58 19.65 -0.63
C LYS A 285 -14.17 20.70 0.29
N GLU A 286 -15.50 20.84 0.28
CA GLU A 286 -16.20 21.67 1.25
C GLU A 286 -15.71 21.27 2.66
N PRO A 287 -15.44 22.23 3.53
CA PRO A 287 -15.02 21.92 4.89
C PRO A 287 -16.14 21.13 5.56
N VAL A 288 -15.82 19.90 5.96
CA VAL A 288 -16.71 19.11 6.83
C VAL A 288 -16.93 19.98 8.08
N PRO A 289 -18.19 20.33 8.46
CA PRO A 289 -18.43 21.13 9.64
C PRO A 289 -17.80 20.40 10.83
N GLU A 290 -16.91 21.09 11.53
CA GLU A 290 -16.36 20.64 12.81
C GLU A 290 -17.55 20.32 13.72
N LYS A 291 -17.68 19.05 14.11
CA LYS A 291 -18.58 18.68 15.19
C LYS A 291 -18.16 19.50 16.40
N SER A 292 -19.02 20.44 16.79
CA SER A 292 -18.94 21.15 18.05
C SER A 292 -18.63 20.15 19.17
N THR A 293 -17.49 20.34 19.81
CA THR A 293 -17.18 19.69 21.09
C THR A 293 -18.28 20.05 22.06
N GLU A 294 -19.21 19.13 22.29
CA GLU A 294 -20.09 19.20 23.44
C GLU A 294 -19.21 19.19 24.68
N GLU A 295 -19.18 20.32 25.36
CA GLU A 295 -18.58 20.47 26.68
C GLU A 295 -19.22 19.43 27.62
N ASN A 296 -18.41 18.53 28.12
CA ASN A 296 -18.78 17.68 29.24
C ASN A 296 -19.08 18.59 30.44
N PRO A 297 -20.29 18.54 31.04
CA PRO A 297 -20.55 19.26 32.27
C PRO A 297 -19.65 18.73 33.38
N ALA A 298 -18.98 19.64 34.07
CA ALA A 298 -18.11 19.38 35.19
C ALA A 298 -18.83 18.53 36.27
N PRO A 299 -18.14 17.63 36.97
CA PRO A 299 -18.72 16.88 38.06
C PRO A 299 -19.01 17.82 39.22
N ASN A 300 -20.25 17.79 39.66
CA ASN A 300 -20.78 18.52 40.80
C ASN A 300 -20.06 18.09 42.10
N PRO A 301 -19.44 18.99 42.87
CA PRO A 301 -18.90 18.68 44.19
C PRO A 301 -19.96 18.98 45.27
N GLU A 302 -20.72 18.00 45.70
CA GLU A 302 -21.38 18.06 47.03
C GLU A 302 -22.10 16.75 47.34
N SER A 303 -21.53 16.04 48.29
CA SER A 303 -22.13 15.43 49.51
C SER A 303 -21.05 14.63 50.19
N GLY A 304 -20.37 15.06 51.16
CA GLY A 304 -20.74 15.52 52.47
C GLY A 304 -21.01 14.34 53.38
N SER A 305 -19.94 13.91 54.07
CA SER A 305 -19.91 13.27 55.39
C SER A 305 -21.23 12.75 55.99
N THR A 306 -21.26 11.52 56.44
CA THR A 306 -21.59 11.21 57.84
C THR A 306 -20.99 9.85 58.26
N LYS A 307 -20.48 9.91 59.46
CA LYS A 307 -19.94 8.85 60.30
C LYS A 307 -21.01 7.79 60.60
N GLU A 308 -20.63 6.53 60.63
CA GLU A 308 -20.60 5.65 61.79
C GLU A 308 -19.88 4.35 61.40
#